data_720f4d4b906ed649845b0e7669f68e19
#
_entry.id   720f4d4b906ed649845b0e7669f68e19
#
_cell.length_a   1.000
_cell.length_b   1.000
_cell.length_c   1.000
_cell.angle_alpha   90.00
_cell.angle_beta   90.00
_cell.angle_gamma   90.00
#
_symmetry.space_group_name_H-M   'P 1'
#
loop_
_entity.id
_entity.type
_entity.pdbx_description
1 polymer ?
#
loop_
_entity_poly.entity_id
_entity_poly.type
_entity_poly.pdbx_seq_one_letter_code
_entity_poly.pdbx_strand_id
1 'polypeptide(L)'
;MAEIKLKVIGAAGDTLSVSRAGERISLVHTAPYADGDWIALECDEPGLYCVVQLEDTMPPALVYIRERGLDFPIPPADNRVNYSPRSFTGTCHLLRARLATAEEVAARRNLAFNPYDCHGSHGFYPHASANVETRGEAVFAARNAVDGIYENDAHGTWPYQSWGINRDPNAALTIEFGRPVTVDELRLTLRADFPHDSYWTQATVEFDDGSREVLQLTKTAAPQVFAIAPRTVQSLKLFELKKADDASPFPALTQIEVWGTEG
;
A
#
# COMPACT_ATOMS: atom_id res chain seq x y z
N MET A 1 27.56 3.24 9.85
CA MET A 1 26.19 2.72 10.02
C MET A 1 25.29 3.72 9.33
N ALA A 2 24.33 3.25 8.58
CA ALA A 2 23.41 4.12 7.83
C ALA A 2 22.61 5.03 8.79
N GLU A 3 22.42 6.27 8.40
CA GLU A 3 21.64 7.25 9.14
C GLU A 3 20.44 7.72 8.32
N ILE A 4 19.32 7.91 9.02
CA ILE A 4 18.09 8.44 8.45
C ILE A 4 17.67 9.70 9.17
N LYS A 5 16.84 10.54 8.51
CA LYS A 5 16.33 11.81 9.05
C LYS A 5 14.92 12.08 8.54
N LEU A 6 13.99 12.39 9.45
CA LEU A 6 12.62 12.79 9.11
C LEU A 6 12.50 14.32 9.02
N LYS A 7 11.73 14.77 8.05
CA LYS A 7 11.31 16.18 7.88
C LYS A 7 9.83 16.27 7.59
N VAL A 8 9.22 17.35 8.01
CA VAL A 8 7.95 17.86 7.45
C VAL A 8 8.29 19.07 6.62
N ILE A 9 7.89 19.06 5.36
CA ILE A 9 8.19 20.09 4.37
C ILE A 9 6.88 20.75 3.96
N GLY A 10 6.86 22.08 3.96
CA GLY A 10 5.72 22.87 3.51
C GLY A 10 5.60 22.92 1.99
N ALA A 11 4.42 23.25 1.49
CA ALA A 11 4.12 23.37 0.06
C ALA A 11 5.09 24.31 -0.71
N ALA A 12 5.71 25.27 -0.03
CA ALA A 12 6.72 26.16 -0.60
C ALA A 12 8.16 25.56 -0.62
N GLY A 13 8.33 24.34 -0.09
CA GLY A 13 9.63 23.65 0.02
C GLY A 13 10.44 24.00 1.26
N ASP A 14 9.88 24.76 2.18
CA ASP A 14 10.52 25.10 3.45
C ASP A 14 10.38 23.97 4.47
N THR A 15 11.41 23.78 5.30
CA THR A 15 11.40 22.76 6.35
C THR A 15 10.63 23.25 7.56
N LEU A 16 9.45 22.69 7.81
CA LEU A 16 8.59 23.03 8.95
C LEU A 16 9.05 22.37 10.24
N SER A 17 9.52 21.12 10.15
CA SER A 17 10.06 20.35 11.29
C SER A 17 11.12 19.37 10.80
N VAL A 18 12.09 19.07 11.68
CA VAL A 18 13.18 18.13 11.35
C VAL A 18 13.60 17.35 12.58
N SER A 19 13.87 16.04 12.43
CA SER A 19 14.45 15.19 13.47
C SER A 19 15.97 15.33 13.54
N ARG A 20 16.58 14.76 14.58
CA ARG A 20 18.02 14.41 14.54
C ARG A 20 18.21 13.26 13.55
N ALA A 21 19.43 13.12 13.01
CA ALA A 21 19.82 11.94 12.25
C ALA A 21 20.16 10.78 13.18
N GLY A 22 19.99 9.54 12.72
CA GLY A 22 20.33 8.32 13.44
C GLY A 22 19.65 7.09 12.86
N GLU A 23 19.91 5.92 13.45
CA GLU A 23 19.30 4.64 13.02
C GLU A 23 17.84 4.47 13.49
N ARG A 24 17.46 5.15 14.57
CA ARG A 24 16.11 5.21 15.15
C ARG A 24 15.80 6.64 15.51
N ILE A 25 14.77 7.18 14.91
CA ILE A 25 14.41 8.58 15.00
C ILE A 25 12.92 8.77 15.25
N SER A 26 12.59 9.91 15.83
CA SER A 26 11.21 10.40 15.94
C SER A 26 11.18 11.89 15.70
N LEU A 27 10.03 12.37 15.24
CA LEU A 27 9.73 13.77 15.02
C LEU A 27 8.33 14.07 15.54
N VAL A 28 8.20 15.11 16.37
CA VAL A 28 6.90 15.66 16.75
C VAL A 28 6.71 16.96 15.97
N HIS A 29 5.71 16.95 15.08
CA HIS A 29 5.29 18.14 14.36
C HIS A 29 4.10 18.76 15.10
N THR A 30 4.22 20.04 15.51
CA THR A 30 3.26 20.73 16.40
C THR A 30 2.45 21.79 15.69
N ALA A 31 2.07 21.55 14.43
CA ALA A 31 1.21 22.40 13.63
C ALA A 31 0.22 21.55 12.81
N PRO A 32 -0.92 22.09 12.36
CA PRO A 32 -1.76 21.38 11.40
C PRO A 32 -1.03 21.24 10.06
N TYR A 33 -1.26 20.12 9.36
CA TYR A 33 -0.82 20.00 7.99
C TYR A 33 -1.65 20.87 7.05
N ALA A 34 -0.98 21.50 6.11
CA ALA A 34 -1.60 22.26 5.02
C ALA A 34 -1.60 21.46 3.71
N ASP A 35 -2.45 21.83 2.77
CA ASP A 35 -2.46 21.22 1.44
C ASP A 35 -1.13 21.47 0.72
N GLY A 36 -0.55 20.39 0.21
CA GLY A 36 0.76 20.40 -0.45
C GLY A 36 1.94 20.17 0.49
N ASP A 37 1.73 20.02 1.80
CA ASP A 37 2.78 19.56 2.71
C ASP A 37 3.12 18.08 2.45
N TRP A 38 4.37 17.70 2.73
CA TRP A 38 4.78 16.29 2.68
C TRP A 38 5.77 15.93 3.78
N ILE A 39 5.86 14.64 4.05
CA ILE A 39 6.85 14.06 4.96
C ILE A 39 7.97 13.48 4.11
N ALA A 40 9.22 13.90 4.37
CA ALA A 40 10.41 13.34 3.76
C ALA A 40 11.18 12.50 4.77
N LEU A 41 11.59 11.29 4.37
CA LEU A 41 12.62 10.52 5.06
C LEU A 41 13.87 10.53 4.18
N GLU A 42 14.92 11.18 4.65
CA GLU A 42 16.23 11.21 3.99
C GLU A 42 17.11 10.06 4.50
N CYS A 43 17.86 9.44 3.60
CA CYS A 43 18.81 8.37 3.88
C CYS A 43 20.20 8.75 3.37
N ASP A 44 21.24 8.51 4.14
CA ASP A 44 22.63 8.79 3.73
C ASP A 44 23.16 7.82 2.67
N GLU A 45 22.53 6.63 2.53
CA GLU A 45 22.80 5.64 1.49
C GLU A 45 21.50 5.07 0.89
N PRO A 46 21.52 4.54 -0.35
CA PRO A 46 20.36 3.89 -0.98
C PRO A 46 20.23 2.44 -0.55
N GLY A 47 19.07 1.82 -0.85
CA GLY A 47 18.86 0.39 -0.66
C GLY A 47 18.57 -0.01 0.79
N LEU A 48 17.97 0.89 1.58
CA LEU A 48 17.69 0.65 3.00
C LEU A 48 16.32 0.04 3.23
N TYR A 49 16.24 -0.83 4.21
CA TYR A 49 14.98 -1.30 4.79
C TYR A 49 14.66 -0.50 6.04
N CYS A 50 13.53 0.17 6.03
CA CYS A 50 13.10 1.00 7.16
C CYS A 50 11.72 0.57 7.66
N VAL A 51 11.54 0.58 8.97
CA VAL A 51 10.20 0.54 9.58
C VAL A 51 9.79 1.98 9.83
N VAL A 52 8.74 2.41 9.12
CA VAL A 52 8.22 3.78 9.16
C VAL A 52 6.83 3.83 9.78
N GLN A 53 6.55 4.87 10.53
CA GLN A 53 5.23 5.28 10.98
C GLN A 53 5.14 6.80 10.77
N LEU A 54 4.56 7.20 9.61
CA LEU A 54 4.50 8.59 9.18
C LEU A 54 3.23 9.30 9.64
N GLU A 55 2.29 8.55 10.19
CA GLU A 55 1.05 9.04 10.80
C GLU A 55 0.73 8.14 12.02
N ASP A 56 0.44 8.73 13.17
CA ASP A 56 0.30 7.98 14.43
C ASP A 56 -0.97 7.14 14.52
N THR A 57 -1.96 7.41 13.66
CA THR A 57 -3.19 6.60 13.51
C THR A 57 -3.03 5.43 12.53
N MET A 58 -1.90 5.33 11.84
CA MET A 58 -1.60 4.28 10.87
C MET A 58 -0.58 3.29 11.44
N PRO A 59 -0.63 2.01 11.06
CA PRO A 59 0.31 1.03 11.57
C PRO A 59 1.73 1.29 11.04
N PRO A 60 2.79 0.91 11.78
CA PRO A 60 4.13 0.89 11.23
C PRO A 60 4.25 -0.13 10.10
N ALA A 61 5.05 0.18 9.08
CA ALA A 61 5.31 -0.70 7.95
C ALA A 61 6.81 -0.81 7.64
N LEU A 62 7.25 -2.01 7.27
CA LEU A 62 8.57 -2.24 6.74
C LEU A 62 8.56 -1.94 5.24
N VAL A 63 9.28 -0.90 4.84
CA VAL A 63 9.40 -0.46 3.45
C VAL A 63 10.84 -0.58 2.97
N TYR A 64 11.03 -0.83 1.67
CA TYR A 64 12.33 -0.76 1.01
C TYR A 64 12.50 0.60 0.34
N ILE A 65 13.55 1.33 0.70
CA ILE A 65 13.88 2.64 0.14
C ILE A 65 14.99 2.43 -0.89
N ARG A 66 14.61 2.51 -2.16
CA ARG A 66 15.50 2.21 -3.28
C ARG A 66 16.58 3.28 -3.48
N GLU A 67 16.18 4.53 -3.35
CA GLU A 67 17.03 5.71 -3.54
C GLU A 67 17.55 6.22 -2.17
N ARG A 68 17.84 7.52 -2.07
CA ARG A 68 18.32 8.14 -0.83
C ARG A 68 17.22 8.76 0.01
N GLY A 69 16.01 8.22 -0.07
CA GLY A 69 14.89 8.69 0.73
C GLY A 69 13.53 8.32 0.12
N LEU A 70 12.51 8.76 0.82
CA LEU A 70 11.10 8.70 0.37
C LEU A 70 10.44 10.06 0.62
N ASP A 71 9.44 10.36 -0.20
CA ASP A 71 8.53 11.47 0.00
C ASP A 71 7.10 10.93 0.13
N PHE A 72 6.44 11.29 1.22
CA PHE A 72 5.04 10.95 1.46
C PHE A 72 4.21 12.24 1.44
N PRO A 73 3.47 12.51 0.35
CA PRO A 73 2.59 13.67 0.29
C PRO A 73 1.46 13.53 1.29
N ILE A 74 1.21 14.58 2.08
CA ILE A 74 0.04 14.62 2.97
C ILE A 74 -1.20 14.69 2.08
N PRO A 75 -2.16 13.74 2.19
CA PRO A 75 -3.35 13.77 1.37
C PRO A 75 -4.15 15.05 1.62
N PRO A 76 -4.62 15.77 0.57
CA PRO A 76 -5.54 16.89 0.72
C PRO A 76 -6.81 16.47 1.47
N ALA A 77 -7.43 17.38 2.19
CA ALA A 77 -8.57 17.08 3.06
C ALA A 77 -9.70 16.31 2.34
N ASP A 78 -9.99 16.69 1.10
CA ASP A 78 -11.03 16.05 0.28
C ASP A 78 -10.66 14.63 -0.19
N ASN A 79 -9.39 14.25 -0.12
CA ASN A 79 -8.88 12.94 -0.53
C ASN A 79 -8.54 12.02 0.66
N ARG A 80 -8.95 12.37 1.89
CA ARG A 80 -8.71 11.55 3.10
C ARG A 80 -9.78 10.50 3.37
N VAL A 81 -10.73 10.32 2.48
CA VAL A 81 -11.88 9.41 2.63
C VAL A 81 -11.49 7.93 2.79
N ASN A 82 -10.27 7.56 2.36
CA ASN A 82 -9.70 6.21 2.49
C ASN A 82 -8.72 6.08 3.68
N TYR A 83 -8.71 7.07 4.57
CA TYR A 83 -7.95 7.04 5.82
C TYR A 83 -8.90 7.15 7.03
N SER A 84 -8.41 6.81 8.21
CA SER A 84 -9.15 7.10 9.44
C SER A 84 -9.52 8.58 9.51
N PRO A 85 -10.74 8.94 9.93
CA PRO A 85 -11.12 10.34 10.11
C PRO A 85 -10.22 11.14 11.07
N ARG A 86 -9.37 10.45 11.84
CA ARG A 86 -8.38 11.06 12.73
C ARG A 86 -7.02 11.26 12.09
N SER A 87 -6.74 10.62 10.94
CA SER A 87 -5.45 10.73 10.27
C SER A 87 -5.23 12.13 9.71
N PHE A 88 -4.03 12.64 9.87
CA PHE A 88 -3.58 13.96 9.40
C PHE A 88 -4.37 15.13 9.95
N THR A 89 -5.04 14.97 11.11
CA THR A 89 -5.86 16.01 11.74
C THR A 89 -5.24 16.47 13.05
N GLY A 90 -5.59 17.69 13.47
CA GLY A 90 -5.08 18.27 14.71
C GLY A 90 -3.77 19.02 14.55
N THR A 91 -3.08 19.22 15.66
CA THR A 91 -1.88 20.08 15.73
C THR A 91 -0.69 19.41 16.41
N CYS A 92 -0.74 18.08 16.57
CA CYS A 92 0.36 17.33 17.17
C CYS A 92 0.43 15.95 16.51
N HIS A 93 1.49 15.72 15.75
CA HIS A 93 1.70 14.53 14.94
C HIS A 93 3.02 13.87 15.33
N LEU A 94 2.99 12.59 15.65
CA LEU A 94 4.18 11.83 16.01
C LEU A 94 4.59 10.92 14.85
N LEU A 95 5.72 11.25 14.24
CA LEU A 95 6.35 10.50 13.18
C LEU A 95 7.51 9.67 13.74
N ARG A 96 7.69 8.46 13.24
CA ARG A 96 8.79 7.57 13.64
C ARG A 96 9.38 6.88 12.42
N ALA A 97 10.68 6.67 12.46
CA ALA A 97 11.36 5.79 11.51
C ALA A 97 12.58 5.13 12.20
N ARG A 98 12.91 3.95 11.73
CA ARG A 98 14.15 3.25 12.13
C ARG A 98 14.60 2.33 11.01
N LEU A 99 15.87 1.98 11.02
CA LEU A 99 16.35 0.88 10.21
C LEU A 99 15.70 -0.43 10.67
N ALA A 100 15.36 -1.30 9.72
CA ALA A 100 14.87 -2.63 10.04
C ALA A 100 16.04 -3.51 10.52
N THR A 101 15.76 -4.46 11.42
CA THR A 101 16.77 -5.44 11.82
C THR A 101 16.94 -6.52 10.74
N ALA A 102 18.07 -7.22 10.76
CA ALA A 102 18.32 -8.33 9.84
C ALA A 102 17.25 -9.43 9.95
N GLU A 103 16.74 -9.69 11.17
CA GLU A 103 15.70 -10.67 11.42
C GLU A 103 14.35 -10.23 10.82
N GLU A 104 14.02 -8.94 10.91
CA GLU A 104 12.78 -8.40 10.30
C GLU A 104 12.85 -8.46 8.77
N VAL A 105 14.00 -8.16 8.20
CA VAL A 105 14.23 -8.27 6.75
C VAL A 105 14.12 -9.72 6.29
N ALA A 106 14.77 -10.66 6.98
CA ALA A 106 14.78 -12.07 6.62
C ALA A 106 13.45 -12.81 6.89
N ALA A 107 12.56 -12.24 7.73
CA ALA A 107 11.32 -12.90 8.10
C ALA A 107 10.38 -13.06 6.90
N ARG A 108 9.72 -14.23 6.82
CA ARG A 108 8.61 -14.42 5.89
C ARG A 108 7.44 -13.52 6.30
N ARG A 109 6.95 -12.71 5.37
CA ARG A 109 5.92 -11.70 5.63
C ARG A 109 5.06 -11.41 4.39
N ASN A 110 4.01 -10.62 4.55
CA ASN A 110 3.32 -9.99 3.43
C ASN A 110 4.21 -8.89 2.84
N LEU A 111 4.80 -9.16 1.68
CA LEU A 111 5.72 -8.26 0.96
C LEU A 111 4.99 -7.12 0.23
N ALA A 112 3.66 -7.21 0.09
CA ALA A 112 2.84 -6.18 -0.54
C ALA A 112 2.31 -5.13 0.45
N PHE A 113 2.47 -5.33 1.76
CA PHE A 113 1.92 -4.43 2.77
C PHE A 113 2.63 -3.08 2.79
N ASN A 114 1.90 -2.00 2.46
CA ASN A 114 2.38 -0.62 2.57
C ASN A 114 1.21 0.37 2.76
N PRO A 115 0.83 0.71 3.99
CA PRO A 115 -0.24 1.67 4.26
C PRO A 115 0.12 3.11 3.83
N TYR A 116 1.41 3.39 3.59
CA TYR A 116 1.91 4.68 3.13
C TYR A 116 2.04 4.79 1.62
N ASP A 117 1.63 3.75 0.87
CA ASP A 117 1.65 3.82 -0.59
C ASP A 117 0.74 4.93 -1.13
N CYS A 118 1.11 5.53 -2.23
CA CYS A 118 0.40 6.64 -2.86
C CYS A 118 0.63 6.65 -4.37
N HIS A 119 -0.15 7.47 -5.09
CA HIS A 119 0.04 7.60 -6.54
C HIS A 119 1.42 8.16 -6.89
N GLY A 120 2.01 7.62 -7.95
CA GLY A 120 3.32 8.03 -8.45
C GLY A 120 4.48 7.31 -7.76
N SER A 121 5.70 7.64 -8.17
CA SER A 121 6.92 7.06 -7.60
C SER A 121 7.49 7.99 -6.55
N HIS A 122 7.53 7.54 -5.31
CA HIS A 122 7.98 8.31 -4.14
C HIS A 122 9.20 7.69 -3.46
N GLY A 123 9.93 6.82 -4.18
CA GLY A 123 11.23 6.29 -3.74
C GLY A 123 11.17 5.09 -2.80
N PHE A 124 9.99 4.57 -2.47
CA PHE A 124 9.84 3.44 -1.54
C PHE A 124 8.84 2.39 -2.02
N TYR A 125 9.00 1.17 -1.52
CA TYR A 125 8.28 -0.02 -1.95
C TYR A 125 7.82 -0.86 -0.76
N PRO A 126 6.76 -1.71 -0.93
CA PRO A 126 6.07 -2.01 -2.18
C PRO A 126 5.24 -0.83 -2.69
N HIS A 127 4.99 -0.81 -4.01
CA HIS A 127 4.14 0.18 -4.65
C HIS A 127 3.06 -0.51 -5.49
N ALA A 128 1.81 -0.07 -5.32
CA ALA A 128 0.65 -0.54 -6.07
C ALA A 128 0.23 0.51 -7.09
N SER A 129 0.04 0.09 -8.34
CA SER A 129 -0.49 0.93 -9.41
C SER A 129 -1.55 0.17 -10.22
N ALA A 130 -2.45 0.88 -10.86
CA ALA A 130 -3.47 0.28 -11.71
C ALA A 130 -3.67 1.10 -12.99
N ASN A 131 -4.08 0.42 -14.08
CA ASN A 131 -4.44 1.09 -15.31
C ASN A 131 -5.80 1.79 -15.25
N VAL A 132 -6.63 1.44 -14.25
CA VAL A 132 -7.94 2.04 -14.01
C VAL A 132 -8.28 2.04 -12.53
N GLU A 133 -8.89 3.13 -12.07
CA GLU A 133 -9.48 3.28 -10.75
C GLU A 133 -10.87 3.88 -10.91
N THR A 134 -11.85 3.42 -10.13
CA THR A 134 -13.24 3.88 -10.28
C THR A 134 -13.34 5.38 -10.09
N ARG A 135 -13.69 6.10 -11.15
CA ARG A 135 -13.86 7.56 -11.23
C ARG A 135 -12.65 8.37 -10.75
N GLY A 136 -11.47 7.76 -10.56
CA GLY A 136 -10.31 8.40 -9.97
C GLY A 136 -10.50 8.82 -8.49
N GLU A 137 -11.45 8.22 -7.79
CA GLU A 137 -11.74 8.51 -6.39
C GLU A 137 -10.75 7.79 -5.46
N ALA A 138 -10.22 8.50 -4.47
CA ALA A 138 -9.24 7.97 -3.52
C ALA A 138 -9.69 6.68 -2.82
N VAL A 139 -11.00 6.55 -2.56
CA VAL A 139 -11.58 5.36 -1.92
C VAL A 139 -11.52 4.10 -2.79
N PHE A 140 -11.24 4.24 -4.10
CA PHE A 140 -11.11 3.12 -5.05
C PHE A 140 -9.72 3.02 -5.69
N ALA A 141 -8.74 3.69 -5.11
CA ALA A 141 -7.37 3.72 -5.61
C ALA A 141 -6.64 2.38 -5.41
N ALA A 142 -5.64 2.11 -6.26
CA ALA A 142 -4.81 0.90 -6.21
C ALA A 142 -4.14 0.68 -4.85
N ARG A 143 -3.64 1.76 -4.22
CA ARG A 143 -3.00 1.70 -2.92
C ARG A 143 -3.86 1.07 -1.81
N ASN A 144 -5.20 1.17 -1.93
CA ASN A 144 -6.10 0.59 -0.93
C ASN A 144 -6.02 -0.94 -0.88
N ALA A 145 -5.56 -1.57 -1.96
CA ALA A 145 -5.38 -3.02 -2.00
C ALA A 145 -4.16 -3.53 -1.20
N VAL A 146 -3.31 -2.63 -0.68
CA VAL A 146 -2.09 -2.98 0.06
C VAL A 146 -1.98 -2.27 1.42
N ASP A 147 -3.00 -1.54 1.84
CA ASP A 147 -3.00 -0.70 3.05
C ASP A 147 -3.22 -1.47 4.36
N GLY A 148 -3.62 -2.75 4.27
CA GLY A 148 -3.85 -3.62 5.42
C GLY A 148 -5.19 -3.41 6.13
N ILE A 149 -6.14 -2.70 5.51
CA ILE A 149 -7.50 -2.54 6.03
C ILE A 149 -8.42 -3.56 5.35
N TYR A 150 -8.85 -4.56 6.11
CA TYR A 150 -9.71 -5.65 5.63
C TYR A 150 -11.18 -5.39 5.88
N GLU A 151 -11.47 -4.50 6.81
CA GLU A 151 -12.80 -4.16 7.24
C GLU A 151 -13.56 -3.41 6.14
N ASN A 152 -14.81 -3.77 5.97
CA ASN A 152 -15.70 -3.18 4.98
C ASN A 152 -17.11 -3.12 5.58
N ASP A 153 -17.29 -2.16 6.51
CA ASP A 153 -18.47 -2.14 7.39
C ASP A 153 -19.66 -1.44 6.74
N ALA A 154 -19.45 -0.26 6.12
CA ALA A 154 -20.55 0.50 5.55
C ALA A 154 -20.13 1.30 4.32
N HIS A 155 -20.89 1.21 3.22
CA HIS A 155 -20.62 1.97 2.01
C HIS A 155 -20.69 3.48 2.25
N GLY A 156 -19.66 4.20 1.87
CA GLY A 156 -19.56 5.66 2.01
C GLY A 156 -19.05 6.15 3.38
N THR A 157 -18.78 5.24 4.32
CA THR A 157 -18.22 5.57 5.62
C THR A 157 -16.97 4.72 5.86
N TRP A 158 -15.85 5.36 6.17
CA TRP A 158 -14.61 4.65 6.48
C TRP A 158 -14.82 3.66 7.67
N PRO A 159 -14.27 2.43 7.61
CA PRO A 159 -13.51 1.81 6.53
C PRO A 159 -14.42 1.18 5.46
N TYR A 160 -14.18 1.48 4.19
CA TYR A 160 -14.88 0.85 3.05
C TYR A 160 -14.07 0.88 1.76
N GLN A 161 -12.83 1.29 1.83
CA GLN A 161 -11.95 1.44 0.68
C GLN A 161 -11.58 0.09 0.05
N SER A 162 -11.30 0.14 -1.23
CA SER A 162 -10.90 -1.02 -2.04
C SER A 162 -10.26 -0.52 -3.34
N TRP A 163 -9.65 -1.39 -4.12
CA TRP A 163 -9.39 -1.09 -5.52
C TRP A 163 -10.64 -1.41 -6.36
N GLY A 164 -11.18 -0.40 -7.02
CA GLY A 164 -12.35 -0.49 -7.86
C GLY A 164 -12.01 -0.33 -9.34
N ILE A 165 -12.46 -1.27 -10.19
CA ILE A 165 -12.06 -1.40 -11.60
C ILE A 165 -12.91 -0.59 -12.58
N ASN A 166 -13.84 0.25 -12.13
CA ASN A 166 -14.71 1.07 -12.99
C ASN A 166 -15.43 0.27 -14.11
N ARG A 167 -15.71 -1.02 -13.89
CA ARG A 167 -16.27 -1.97 -14.87
C ARG A 167 -15.38 -2.22 -16.10
N ASP A 168 -14.13 -1.88 -16.06
CA ASP A 168 -13.20 -2.14 -17.17
C ASP A 168 -12.83 -3.63 -17.19
N PRO A 169 -13.15 -4.38 -18.27
CA PRO A 169 -12.79 -5.80 -18.38
C PRO A 169 -11.27 -6.01 -18.54
N ASN A 170 -10.51 -4.95 -18.88
CA ASN A 170 -9.06 -4.98 -19.01
C ASN A 170 -8.35 -4.39 -17.80
N ALA A 171 -9.05 -4.24 -16.67
CA ALA A 171 -8.46 -3.74 -15.45
C ALA A 171 -7.29 -4.60 -15.00
N ALA A 172 -6.21 -3.95 -14.57
CA ALA A 172 -5.01 -4.60 -14.07
C ALA A 172 -4.40 -3.80 -12.93
N LEU A 173 -4.02 -4.50 -11.86
CA LEU A 173 -3.28 -3.99 -10.71
C LEU A 173 -1.86 -4.53 -10.77
N THR A 174 -0.87 -3.67 -10.63
CA THR A 174 0.55 -4.04 -10.55
C THR A 174 1.08 -3.77 -9.15
N ILE A 175 1.82 -4.72 -8.60
CA ILE A 175 2.61 -4.55 -7.37
C ILE A 175 4.08 -4.62 -7.74
N GLU A 176 4.81 -3.55 -7.45
CA GLU A 176 6.26 -3.47 -7.61
C GLU A 176 6.92 -3.58 -6.24
N PHE A 177 7.93 -4.44 -6.13
CA PHE A 177 8.68 -4.62 -4.89
C PHE A 177 9.95 -3.76 -4.83
N GLY A 178 10.37 -3.19 -5.97
CA GLY A 178 11.58 -2.35 -6.08
C GLY A 178 12.90 -3.10 -5.97
N ARG A 179 12.87 -4.40 -5.66
CA ARG A 179 13.99 -5.33 -5.52
C ARG A 179 13.51 -6.76 -5.77
N PRO A 180 14.41 -7.74 -6.03
CA PRO A 180 14.05 -9.14 -6.07
C PRO A 180 13.52 -9.62 -4.71
N VAL A 181 12.42 -10.38 -4.73
CA VAL A 181 11.82 -11.06 -3.57
C VAL A 181 11.42 -12.47 -3.96
N THR A 182 11.45 -13.40 -3.01
CA THR A 182 10.98 -14.78 -3.24
C THR A 182 9.57 -14.92 -2.68
N VAL A 183 8.59 -15.19 -3.55
CA VAL A 183 7.17 -15.33 -3.20
C VAL A 183 6.72 -16.78 -3.28
N ASP A 184 5.87 -17.22 -2.34
CA ASP A 184 5.39 -18.60 -2.24
C ASP A 184 3.89 -18.74 -1.95
N GLU A 185 3.19 -17.60 -1.70
CA GLU A 185 1.76 -17.60 -1.41
C GLU A 185 1.13 -16.26 -1.79
N LEU A 186 -0.07 -16.31 -2.35
CA LEU A 186 -0.91 -15.17 -2.63
C LEU A 186 -2.18 -15.24 -1.79
N ARG A 187 -2.68 -14.09 -1.33
CA ARG A 187 -4.00 -14.01 -0.72
C ARG A 187 -4.80 -12.86 -1.33
N LEU A 188 -6.05 -13.13 -1.66
CA LEU A 188 -6.98 -12.13 -2.16
C LEU A 188 -8.18 -12.01 -1.24
N THR A 189 -8.46 -10.81 -0.78
CA THR A 189 -9.67 -10.47 -0.03
C THR A 189 -10.57 -9.61 -0.91
N LEU A 190 -11.72 -10.16 -1.29
CA LEU A 190 -12.69 -9.49 -2.13
C LEU A 190 -13.70 -8.71 -1.28
N ARG A 191 -14.25 -7.67 -1.85
CA ARG A 191 -15.39 -6.97 -1.28
C ARG A 191 -16.70 -7.66 -1.65
N ALA A 192 -16.88 -8.91 -1.19
CA ALA A 192 -17.90 -9.82 -1.71
C ALA A 192 -19.15 -9.99 -0.82
N ASP A 193 -19.18 -9.44 0.38
CA ASP A 193 -20.26 -9.58 1.37
C ASP A 193 -21.01 -8.28 1.67
N PHE A 194 -20.70 -7.22 0.95
CA PHE A 194 -21.25 -5.89 1.18
C PHE A 194 -22.38 -5.54 0.16
N PRO A 195 -23.28 -4.53 0.38
CA PRO A 195 -24.54 -4.36 -0.38
C PRO A 195 -24.45 -4.28 -1.89
N HIS A 196 -23.28 -4.14 -2.47
CA HIS A 196 -23.07 -4.16 -3.92
C HIS A 196 -22.13 -5.28 -4.35
N ASP A 197 -22.27 -6.37 -3.76
CA ASP A 197 -21.41 -7.51 -3.59
C ASP A 197 -21.28 -8.42 -4.81
N SER A 198 -20.89 -7.89 -5.94
CA SER A 198 -20.34 -8.73 -7.00
C SER A 198 -18.94 -9.22 -6.59
N TYR A 199 -18.49 -10.27 -7.25
CA TYR A 199 -17.15 -10.82 -7.06
C TYR A 199 -16.57 -11.32 -8.38
N TRP A 200 -15.28 -11.60 -8.41
CA TRP A 200 -14.67 -12.32 -9.51
C TRP A 200 -14.64 -13.81 -9.22
N THR A 201 -14.98 -14.62 -10.23
CA THR A 201 -14.87 -16.09 -10.17
C THR A 201 -13.47 -16.56 -10.49
N GLN A 202 -12.68 -15.71 -11.17
CA GLN A 202 -11.29 -15.98 -11.55
C GLN A 202 -10.52 -14.66 -11.61
N ALA A 203 -9.24 -14.75 -11.26
CA ALA A 203 -8.23 -13.74 -11.56
C ALA A 203 -6.96 -14.44 -12.03
N THR A 204 -6.13 -13.76 -12.84
CA THR A 204 -4.81 -14.23 -13.24
C THR A 204 -3.74 -13.34 -12.63
N VAL A 205 -2.71 -13.93 -12.05
CA VAL A 205 -1.48 -13.22 -11.64
C VAL A 205 -0.37 -13.59 -12.60
N GLU A 206 0.26 -12.59 -13.20
CA GLU A 206 1.46 -12.71 -14.04
C GLU A 206 2.63 -12.08 -13.30
N PHE A 207 3.72 -12.80 -13.22
CA PHE A 207 4.98 -12.34 -12.64
C PHE A 207 5.91 -11.79 -13.73
N ASP A 208 6.90 -10.99 -13.34
CA ASP A 208 7.86 -10.38 -14.28
C ASP A 208 8.78 -11.41 -14.97
N ASP A 209 8.84 -12.66 -14.49
CA ASP A 209 9.48 -13.77 -15.19
C ASP A 209 8.60 -14.39 -16.32
N GLY A 210 7.39 -13.85 -16.52
CA GLY A 210 6.40 -14.31 -17.50
C GLY A 210 5.56 -15.51 -17.05
N SER A 211 5.80 -16.06 -15.87
CA SER A 211 4.98 -17.15 -15.32
C SER A 211 3.62 -16.64 -14.85
N ARG A 212 2.61 -17.52 -14.84
CA ARG A 212 1.23 -17.17 -14.51
C ARG A 212 0.61 -18.15 -13.55
N GLU A 213 -0.25 -17.63 -12.66
CA GLU A 213 -1.13 -18.39 -11.79
C GLU A 213 -2.58 -17.97 -12.04
N VAL A 214 -3.45 -18.94 -12.28
CA VAL A 214 -4.89 -18.71 -12.44
C VAL A 214 -5.60 -19.07 -11.15
N LEU A 215 -6.14 -18.06 -10.48
CA LEU A 215 -6.76 -18.17 -9.17
C LEU A 215 -8.28 -18.34 -9.35
N GLN A 216 -8.83 -19.43 -8.82
CA GLN A 216 -10.28 -19.65 -8.77
C GLN A 216 -10.83 -19.05 -7.48
N LEU A 217 -11.75 -18.11 -7.61
CA LEU A 217 -12.25 -17.30 -6.52
C LEU A 217 -13.70 -17.68 -6.17
N THR A 218 -14.05 -17.52 -4.91
CA THR A 218 -15.40 -17.73 -4.40
C THR A 218 -15.96 -16.45 -3.81
N LYS A 219 -17.27 -16.37 -3.63
CA LYS A 219 -17.94 -15.22 -3.01
C LYS A 219 -17.73 -15.25 -1.50
N THR A 220 -16.71 -14.56 -1.04
CA THR A 220 -16.40 -14.39 0.39
C THR A 220 -15.57 -13.13 0.61
N ALA A 221 -15.77 -12.46 1.74
CA ALA A 221 -14.91 -11.38 2.21
C ALA A 221 -13.72 -11.88 3.07
N ALA A 222 -13.65 -13.18 3.34
CA ALA A 222 -12.47 -13.76 3.99
C ALA A 222 -11.30 -13.88 3.00
N PRO A 223 -10.04 -13.76 3.47
CA PRO A 223 -8.88 -13.98 2.64
C PRO A 223 -8.88 -15.38 1.99
N GLN A 224 -8.71 -15.42 0.67
CA GLN A 224 -8.60 -16.66 -0.11
C GLN A 224 -7.12 -16.94 -0.38
N VAL A 225 -6.63 -18.05 0.11
CA VAL A 225 -5.19 -18.39 0.15
C VAL A 225 -4.82 -19.31 -1.01
N PHE A 226 -3.77 -18.97 -1.73
CA PHE A 226 -3.22 -19.72 -2.86
C PHE A 226 -1.74 -19.97 -2.66
N ALA A 227 -1.37 -21.20 -2.33
CA ALA A 227 0.03 -21.61 -2.32
C ALA A 227 0.54 -21.72 -3.77
N ILE A 228 1.69 -21.18 -4.04
CA ILE A 228 2.34 -21.22 -5.35
C ILE A 228 3.76 -21.78 -5.24
N ALA A 229 4.31 -22.27 -6.34
CA ALA A 229 5.72 -22.64 -6.36
C ALA A 229 6.59 -21.41 -6.06
N PRO A 230 7.57 -21.52 -5.15
CA PRO A 230 8.45 -20.37 -4.83
C PRO A 230 9.14 -19.84 -6.07
N ARG A 231 9.15 -18.53 -6.24
CA ARG A 231 9.80 -17.85 -7.37
C ARG A 231 10.36 -16.50 -6.96
N THR A 232 11.47 -16.12 -7.53
CA THR A 232 12.08 -14.81 -7.30
C THR A 232 11.61 -13.83 -8.37
N VAL A 233 11.00 -12.73 -7.94
CA VAL A 233 10.34 -11.73 -8.80
C VAL A 233 10.58 -10.32 -8.29
N GLN A 234 10.41 -9.30 -9.14
CA GLN A 234 10.46 -7.89 -8.75
C GLN A 234 9.09 -7.22 -8.81
N SER A 235 8.15 -7.82 -9.54
CA SER A 235 6.77 -7.33 -9.64
C SER A 235 5.80 -8.45 -10.00
N LEU A 236 4.53 -8.18 -9.80
CA LEU A 236 3.42 -8.99 -10.29
C LEU A 236 2.28 -8.12 -10.80
N LYS A 237 1.45 -8.69 -11.68
CA LYS A 237 0.26 -8.06 -12.22
C LYS A 237 -0.96 -8.95 -12.04
N LEU A 238 -1.99 -8.45 -11.37
CA LEU A 238 -3.31 -9.06 -11.23
C LEU A 238 -4.23 -8.56 -12.35
N PHE A 239 -4.79 -9.44 -13.18
CA PHE A 239 -5.60 -9.10 -14.34
C PHE A 239 -6.51 -10.26 -14.76
N GLU A 240 -7.17 -10.19 -15.92
CA GLU A 240 -8.14 -11.19 -16.40
C GLU A 240 -9.21 -11.52 -15.33
N LEU A 241 -9.79 -10.47 -14.77
CA LEU A 241 -10.75 -10.52 -13.68
C LEU A 241 -12.13 -10.94 -14.23
N LYS A 242 -12.49 -12.22 -14.10
CA LYS A 242 -13.78 -12.72 -14.59
C LYS A 242 -14.87 -12.50 -13.56
N LYS A 243 -15.75 -11.54 -13.83
CA LYS A 243 -16.89 -11.23 -12.97
C LYS A 243 -17.88 -12.41 -12.92
N ALA A 244 -18.46 -12.64 -11.74
CA ALA A 244 -19.60 -13.56 -11.59
C ALA A 244 -20.84 -13.07 -12.38
N ASP A 245 -21.66 -14.01 -12.78
CA ASP A 245 -22.96 -13.72 -13.41
C ASP A 245 -24.00 -13.37 -12.33
N ASP A 246 -23.93 -12.14 -11.86
CA ASP A 246 -24.84 -11.54 -10.88
C ASP A 246 -25.26 -10.13 -11.27
N ALA A 247 -26.28 -9.61 -10.60
CA ALA A 247 -26.88 -8.30 -10.92
C ALA A 247 -25.99 -7.11 -10.51
N SER A 248 -25.04 -7.30 -9.58
CA SER A 248 -24.16 -6.21 -9.15
C SER A 248 -23.03 -5.99 -10.18
N PRO A 249 -22.80 -4.75 -10.62
CA PRO A 249 -21.79 -4.47 -11.63
C PRO A 249 -20.40 -4.10 -11.06
N PHE A 250 -20.19 -4.15 -9.74
CA PHE A 250 -19.03 -3.55 -9.09
C PHE A 250 -18.25 -4.52 -8.19
N PRO A 251 -17.60 -5.56 -8.75
CA PRO A 251 -16.61 -6.30 -7.97
C PRO A 251 -15.43 -5.40 -7.64
N ALA A 252 -14.85 -5.59 -6.45
CA ALA A 252 -13.71 -4.81 -5.98
C ALA A 252 -12.76 -5.68 -5.14
N LEU A 253 -11.49 -5.26 -5.05
CA LEU A 253 -10.46 -5.91 -4.27
C LEU A 253 -10.21 -5.12 -2.99
N THR A 254 -10.45 -5.73 -1.84
CA THR A 254 -10.14 -5.12 -0.54
C THR A 254 -8.65 -5.22 -0.26
N GLN A 255 -8.04 -6.42 -0.38
CA GLN A 255 -6.60 -6.60 -0.17
C GLN A 255 -6.01 -7.65 -1.10
N ILE A 256 -4.76 -7.43 -1.51
CA ILE A 256 -3.86 -8.43 -2.04
C ILE A 256 -2.67 -8.57 -1.09
N GLU A 257 -2.41 -9.81 -0.65
CA GLU A 257 -1.21 -10.13 0.11
C GLU A 257 -0.30 -11.00 -0.75
N VAL A 258 0.99 -10.73 -0.68
CA VAL A 258 2.04 -11.49 -1.35
C VAL A 258 3.03 -11.96 -0.30
N TRP A 259 2.95 -13.22 0.08
CA TRP A 259 3.76 -13.78 1.15
C TRP A 259 5.05 -14.39 0.62
N GLY A 260 6.13 -14.13 1.34
CA GLY A 260 7.45 -14.59 0.96
C GLY A 260 8.55 -13.97 1.80
N THR A 261 9.78 -14.05 1.29
CA THR A 261 11.00 -13.52 1.92
C THR A 261 11.75 -12.60 0.96
N GLU A 262 12.72 -11.87 1.49
CA GLU A 262 13.71 -11.21 0.63
C GLU A 262 14.45 -12.26 -0.22
N GLY A 263 14.82 -11.86 -1.43
CA GLY A 263 15.50 -12.70 -2.42
C GLY A 263 16.98 -12.93 -2.13
#